data_a500df0dbfdbaa93ac285bb2ee24174c
#
_entry.id   a500df0dbfdbaa93ac285bb2ee24174c
#
_cell.length_a   1.000
_cell.length_b   1.000
_cell.length_c   1.000
_cell.angle_alpha   90.00
_cell.angle_beta   90.00
_cell.angle_gamma   90.00
#
_symmetry.space_group_name_H-M   'P 1'
#
loop_
_entity.id
_entity.type
_entity.pdbx_description
1 polymer ?
#
loop_
_entity_poly.entity_id
_entity_poly.type
_entity_poly.pdbx_seq_one_letter_code
_entity_poly.pdbx_strand_id
1 'polypeptide(L)'
;MFSYKIGISAQEHDDFVTAHPQANLLQSAAWAQIKDNWGNERLGCYKDGHLVAAASVLIKPLPLGMTMLYIPRGPIMDYGDKELLTFVLTSLKKFAKEKKALFVKFDPSLFLAESKMGAELQDKTETVELIQELQEAGAVWVGRTESLDETIQPRLQANIHKEDFSEDLLSKSTRQAIRTARNKGIQIQFGGAELLDDFSALMKKTENRKNIHLRSKDYYQKLLDTYPDHSYITLSSIDLKARLDDLQAQLTKTLKEAEKFTEKTKPGKIENNQQEQKRLQEEIDFLQDKISQGATVVPLSGTLVLEYGKTSENIYAGMDEEYRRYQPAIITWYETAKHAFERGADWQNMGGIENDLKGGLYSFKSKFNPTIEEFAGEFNLPTNPLYHLSNLAYTLRKKLRSKH
;
A
#
# COMPACT_ATOMS: atom_id res chain seq x y z
N MET A 1 -15.42 13.13 33.74
CA MET A 1 -16.68 13.34 32.96
C MET A 1 -16.30 13.38 31.49
N PHE A 2 -17.04 12.64 30.64
CA PHE A 2 -16.81 12.68 29.18
C PHE A 2 -17.45 13.89 28.53
N SER A 3 -16.74 14.44 27.52
CA SER A 3 -17.25 15.48 26.61
C SER A 3 -16.70 15.26 25.22
N TYR A 4 -17.31 15.86 24.18
CA TYR A 4 -16.75 15.83 22.83
C TYR A 4 -16.79 17.21 22.16
N LYS A 5 -15.88 17.40 21.22
CA LYS A 5 -15.74 18.65 20.46
C LYS A 5 -15.56 18.33 18.98
N ILE A 6 -16.25 19.07 18.13
CA ILE A 6 -16.07 19.05 16.67
C ILE A 6 -15.14 20.20 16.28
N GLY A 7 -14.30 19.99 15.27
CA GLY A 7 -13.39 20.99 14.76
C GLY A 7 -12.18 21.22 15.69
N ILE A 8 -11.67 20.17 16.33
CA ILE A 8 -10.38 20.26 17.02
C ILE A 8 -9.27 20.62 16.03
N SER A 9 -8.20 21.25 16.49
CA SER A 9 -7.11 21.67 15.59
C SER A 9 -6.43 20.47 14.93
N ALA A 10 -5.80 20.69 13.77
CA ALA A 10 -5.00 19.66 13.11
C ALA A 10 -3.87 19.17 14.02
N GLN A 11 -3.20 20.10 14.71
CA GLN A 11 -2.11 19.79 15.62
C GLN A 11 -2.56 18.90 16.78
N GLU A 12 -3.64 19.28 17.50
CA GLU A 12 -4.16 18.50 18.62
C GLU A 12 -4.58 17.08 18.18
N HIS A 13 -5.20 16.98 16.99
CA HIS A 13 -5.59 15.71 16.41
C HIS A 13 -4.37 14.84 16.08
N ASP A 14 -3.42 15.38 15.32
CA ASP A 14 -2.28 14.60 14.81
C ASP A 14 -1.30 14.25 15.94
N ASP A 15 -1.13 15.11 16.97
CA ASP A 15 -0.34 14.78 18.15
C ASP A 15 -0.90 13.56 18.90
N PHE A 16 -2.22 13.50 19.06
CA PHE A 16 -2.87 12.34 19.66
C PHE A 16 -2.74 11.09 18.79
N VAL A 17 -3.05 11.20 17.50
CA VAL A 17 -3.07 10.05 16.59
C VAL A 17 -1.67 9.47 16.40
N THR A 18 -0.65 10.29 16.20
CA THR A 18 0.73 9.81 15.98
C THR A 18 1.35 9.16 17.21
N ALA A 19 0.90 9.53 18.40
CA ALA A 19 1.33 8.91 19.66
C ALA A 19 0.59 7.61 19.98
N HIS A 20 -0.51 7.30 19.27
CA HIS A 20 -1.34 6.16 19.57
C HIS A 20 -0.88 4.90 18.81
N PRO A 21 -0.96 3.68 19.40
CA PRO A 21 -0.57 2.44 18.72
C PRO A 21 -1.34 2.15 17.41
N GLN A 22 -2.55 2.68 17.27
CA GLN A 22 -3.39 2.57 16.08
C GLN A 22 -3.12 3.67 15.04
N ALA A 23 -2.03 4.43 15.18
CA ALA A 23 -1.70 5.48 14.23
C ALA A 23 -1.80 4.98 12.78
N ASN A 24 -2.51 5.75 11.95
CA ASN A 24 -2.68 5.40 10.55
C ASN A 24 -2.74 6.67 9.69
N LEU A 25 -2.08 6.63 8.54
CA LEU A 25 -2.02 7.73 7.58
C LEU A 25 -3.41 8.29 7.22
N LEU A 26 -4.42 7.40 7.08
CA LEU A 26 -5.77 7.80 6.68
C LEU A 26 -6.51 8.60 7.77
N GLN A 27 -5.99 8.61 8.99
CA GLN A 27 -6.47 9.44 10.09
C GLN A 27 -5.72 10.76 10.22
N SER A 28 -4.66 11.02 9.44
CA SER A 28 -3.98 12.32 9.49
C SER A 28 -4.90 13.45 9.03
N ALA A 29 -4.75 14.62 9.65
CA ALA A 29 -5.48 15.83 9.23
C ALA A 29 -5.17 16.21 7.76
N ALA A 30 -3.93 15.95 7.32
CA ALA A 30 -3.48 16.20 5.95
C ALA A 30 -4.19 15.29 4.93
N TRP A 31 -4.46 14.02 5.27
CA TRP A 31 -5.16 13.10 4.36
C TRP A 31 -6.57 13.58 4.00
N ALA A 32 -7.28 14.17 4.94
CA ALA A 32 -8.61 14.71 4.70
C ALA A 32 -8.62 15.83 3.62
N GLN A 33 -7.52 16.57 3.48
CA GLN A 33 -7.37 17.63 2.47
C GLN A 33 -7.14 17.08 1.06
N ILE A 34 -6.62 15.86 0.94
CA ILE A 34 -6.46 15.18 -0.36
C ILE A 34 -7.82 14.80 -0.95
N LYS A 35 -8.82 14.54 -0.10
CA LYS A 35 -10.20 14.21 -0.47
C LYS A 35 -11.06 15.47 -0.66
N ASP A 36 -10.61 16.38 -1.51
CA ASP A 36 -11.18 17.70 -1.75
C ASP A 36 -12.62 17.73 -2.26
N ASN A 37 -13.11 16.61 -2.79
CA ASN A 37 -14.52 16.44 -3.21
C ASN A 37 -15.47 15.98 -2.09
N TRP A 38 -14.96 15.77 -0.87
CA TRP A 38 -15.75 15.46 0.33
C TRP A 38 -15.49 16.53 1.39
N GLY A 39 -16.50 16.84 2.20
CA GLY A 39 -16.28 17.61 3.42
C GLY A 39 -15.48 16.81 4.42
N ASN A 40 -14.86 17.48 5.39
CA ASN A 40 -14.17 16.83 6.48
C ASN A 40 -14.31 17.60 7.79
N GLU A 41 -14.25 16.89 8.90
CA GLU A 41 -14.21 17.44 10.27
C GLU A 41 -13.31 16.56 11.14
N ARG A 42 -12.79 17.14 12.21
CA ARG A 42 -12.07 16.40 13.24
C ARG A 42 -12.88 16.37 14.53
N LEU A 43 -13.14 15.18 15.05
CA LEU A 43 -13.85 14.98 16.31
C LEU A 43 -12.86 14.54 17.38
N GLY A 44 -12.86 15.19 18.54
CA GLY A 44 -12.13 14.76 19.73
C GLY A 44 -13.08 14.45 20.88
N CYS A 45 -12.82 13.35 21.57
CA CYS A 45 -13.51 12.97 22.82
C CYS A 45 -12.56 13.13 24.00
N TYR A 46 -13.03 13.70 25.07
CA TYR A 46 -12.24 14.06 26.26
C TYR A 46 -12.80 13.38 27.50
N LYS A 47 -11.92 12.94 28.39
CA LYS A 47 -12.23 12.50 29.75
C LYS A 47 -11.49 13.40 30.72
N ASP A 48 -12.25 14.13 31.54
CA ASP A 48 -11.70 15.10 32.51
C ASP A 48 -10.70 16.11 31.90
N GLY A 49 -11.02 16.58 30.69
CA GLY A 49 -10.23 17.55 29.95
C GLY A 49 -9.07 17.00 29.11
N HIS A 50 -8.78 15.69 29.18
CA HIS A 50 -7.75 15.03 28.38
C HIS A 50 -8.36 14.38 27.15
N LEU A 51 -7.74 14.56 25.99
CA LEU A 51 -8.14 13.90 24.74
C LEU A 51 -7.89 12.39 24.86
N VAL A 52 -8.92 11.58 24.71
CA VAL A 52 -8.88 10.11 24.85
C VAL A 52 -9.36 9.36 23.61
N ALA A 53 -9.98 10.06 22.68
CA ALA A 53 -10.28 9.52 21.35
C ALA A 53 -10.32 10.64 20.31
N ALA A 54 -9.90 10.33 19.08
CA ALA A 54 -9.94 11.26 17.96
C ALA A 54 -10.41 10.55 16.67
N ALA A 55 -11.08 11.32 15.80
CA ALA A 55 -11.50 10.83 14.49
C ALA A 55 -11.37 11.93 13.43
N SER A 56 -10.69 11.62 12.34
CA SER A 56 -10.78 12.36 11.08
C SER A 56 -11.97 11.82 10.30
N VAL A 57 -13.00 12.65 10.15
CA VAL A 57 -14.31 12.26 9.59
C VAL A 57 -14.47 12.89 8.22
N LEU A 58 -14.59 12.06 7.18
CA LEU A 58 -14.91 12.48 5.82
C LEU A 58 -16.43 12.52 5.66
N ILE A 59 -16.95 13.56 5.00
CA ILE A 59 -18.38 13.81 4.82
C ILE A 59 -18.72 13.69 3.34
N LYS A 60 -19.25 12.54 2.95
CA LYS A 60 -19.63 12.28 1.56
C LYS A 60 -21.04 12.77 1.31
N PRO A 61 -21.26 13.67 0.33
CA PRO A 61 -22.60 14.07 -0.07
C PRO A 61 -23.34 12.90 -0.73
N LEU A 62 -24.61 12.76 -0.41
CA LEU A 62 -25.55 11.79 -0.98
C LEU A 62 -26.74 12.54 -1.61
N PRO A 63 -27.54 11.87 -2.46
CA PRO A 63 -28.77 12.45 -2.99
C PRO A 63 -29.72 12.98 -1.91
N LEU A 64 -30.58 13.90 -2.28
CA LEU A 64 -31.61 14.51 -1.41
C LEU A 64 -31.05 15.31 -0.23
N GLY A 65 -29.82 15.84 -0.35
CA GLY A 65 -29.18 16.65 0.69
C GLY A 65 -28.77 15.85 1.95
N MET A 66 -28.72 14.53 1.83
CA MET A 66 -28.19 13.64 2.86
C MET A 66 -26.69 13.48 2.74
N THR A 67 -26.07 12.87 3.75
CA THR A 67 -24.64 12.55 3.75
C THR A 67 -24.37 11.14 4.25
N MET A 68 -23.15 10.70 4.07
CA MET A 68 -22.53 9.57 4.75
C MET A 68 -21.26 10.07 5.43
N LEU A 69 -21.08 9.78 6.70
CA LEU A 69 -19.80 10.00 7.38
C LEU A 69 -18.92 8.76 7.19
N TYR A 70 -17.63 8.99 6.91
CA TYR A 70 -16.66 7.91 6.80
C TYR A 70 -15.42 8.22 7.63
N ILE A 71 -15.01 7.27 8.46
CA ILE A 71 -13.86 7.36 9.34
C ILE A 71 -12.87 6.25 8.92
N PRO A 72 -11.96 6.53 7.97
CA PRO A 72 -11.01 5.53 7.49
C PRO A 72 -10.00 5.18 8.58
N ARG A 73 -9.79 3.90 8.84
CA ARG A 73 -8.85 3.38 9.84
C ARG A 73 -9.00 3.99 11.24
N GLY A 74 -10.21 4.40 11.58
CA GLY A 74 -10.56 5.01 12.87
C GLY A 74 -11.97 4.66 13.33
N PRO A 75 -12.45 5.29 14.41
CA PRO A 75 -11.76 6.28 15.27
C PRO A 75 -10.54 5.71 16.00
N ILE A 76 -9.60 6.58 16.38
CA ILE A 76 -8.43 6.23 17.18
C ILE A 76 -8.77 6.36 18.65
N MET A 77 -8.71 5.25 19.40
CA MET A 77 -9.10 5.20 20.80
C MET A 77 -8.68 3.87 21.45
N ASP A 78 -8.72 3.81 22.77
CA ASP A 78 -8.69 2.51 23.46
C ASP A 78 -10.07 1.82 23.35
N TYR A 79 -10.15 0.80 22.52
CA TYR A 79 -11.36 0.02 22.32
C TYR A 79 -11.68 -0.91 23.50
N GLY A 80 -10.74 -1.17 24.39
CA GLY A 80 -10.95 -1.93 25.64
C GLY A 80 -11.73 -1.14 26.71
N ASP A 81 -11.75 0.20 26.63
CA ASP A 81 -12.57 1.05 27.50
C ASP A 81 -14.02 1.11 26.99
N LYS A 82 -14.90 0.23 27.52
CA LYS A 82 -16.32 0.11 27.11
C LYS A 82 -17.12 1.39 27.33
N GLU A 83 -16.79 2.16 28.38
CA GLU A 83 -17.45 3.42 28.68
C GLU A 83 -17.08 4.46 27.60
N LEU A 84 -15.81 4.54 27.23
CA LEU A 84 -15.31 5.38 26.15
C LEU A 84 -15.91 4.96 24.81
N LEU A 85 -15.93 3.66 24.49
CA LEU A 85 -16.53 3.12 23.25
C LEU A 85 -18.00 3.57 23.11
N THR A 86 -18.79 3.38 24.16
CA THR A 86 -20.21 3.78 24.18
C THR A 86 -20.35 5.29 23.98
N PHE A 87 -19.50 6.08 24.65
CA PHE A 87 -19.50 7.53 24.53
C PHE A 87 -19.14 8.00 23.12
N VAL A 88 -18.09 7.44 22.52
CA VAL A 88 -17.64 7.77 21.15
C VAL A 88 -18.73 7.46 20.13
N LEU A 89 -19.33 6.24 20.15
CA LEU A 89 -20.40 5.88 19.23
C LEU A 89 -21.64 6.77 19.40
N THR A 90 -21.98 7.15 20.62
CA THR A 90 -23.07 8.07 20.89
C THR A 90 -22.78 9.47 20.35
N SER A 91 -21.57 9.96 20.53
CA SER A 91 -21.12 11.26 20.01
C SER A 91 -21.11 11.29 18.47
N LEU A 92 -20.65 10.20 17.83
CA LEU A 92 -20.70 10.03 16.38
C LEU A 92 -22.15 10.01 15.87
N LYS A 93 -23.08 9.35 16.54
CA LYS A 93 -24.52 9.37 16.19
C LYS A 93 -25.10 10.78 16.28
N LYS A 94 -24.76 11.58 17.28
CA LYS A 94 -25.21 12.97 17.42
C LYS A 94 -24.65 13.82 16.28
N PHE A 95 -23.36 13.78 16.07
CA PHE A 95 -22.70 14.54 14.99
C PHE A 95 -23.25 14.15 13.61
N ALA A 96 -23.47 12.86 13.36
CA ALA A 96 -24.05 12.36 12.12
C ALA A 96 -25.46 12.93 11.85
N LYS A 97 -26.30 13.04 12.89
CA LYS A 97 -27.63 13.68 12.77
C LYS A 97 -27.54 15.15 12.39
N GLU A 98 -26.60 15.90 12.97
CA GLU A 98 -26.35 17.30 12.62
C GLU A 98 -25.93 17.46 11.15
N LYS A 99 -25.15 16.51 10.63
CA LYS A 99 -24.72 16.46 9.22
C LYS A 99 -25.75 15.78 8.29
N LYS A 100 -26.94 15.44 8.75
CA LYS A 100 -28.00 14.71 8.01
C LYS A 100 -27.50 13.38 7.41
N ALA A 101 -26.61 12.70 8.13
CA ALA A 101 -26.03 11.45 7.66
C ALA A 101 -27.03 10.30 7.84
N LEU A 102 -27.08 9.40 6.85
CA LEU A 102 -27.81 8.14 6.94
C LEU A 102 -27.15 7.14 7.90
N PHE A 103 -25.82 7.16 7.93
CA PHE A 103 -25.02 6.30 8.78
C PHE A 103 -23.58 6.85 8.86
N VAL A 104 -22.86 6.36 9.87
CA VAL A 104 -21.41 6.50 9.95
C VAL A 104 -20.79 5.17 9.53
N LYS A 105 -19.97 5.18 8.50
CA LYS A 105 -19.10 4.05 8.14
C LYS A 105 -17.74 4.25 8.81
N PHE A 106 -17.18 3.20 9.38
CA PHE A 106 -15.82 3.22 9.93
C PHE A 106 -15.17 1.84 9.79
N ASP A 107 -13.88 1.81 9.68
CA ASP A 107 -13.07 0.59 9.55
C ASP A 107 -11.81 0.72 10.42
N PRO A 108 -11.92 0.43 11.73
CA PRO A 108 -10.87 0.70 12.70
C PRO A 108 -9.56 -0.01 12.37
N SER A 109 -8.44 0.60 12.78
CA SER A 109 -7.09 0.02 12.64
C SER A 109 -6.88 -1.08 13.70
N LEU A 110 -7.70 -2.12 13.63
CA LEU A 110 -7.70 -3.28 14.51
C LEU A 110 -7.53 -4.55 13.68
N PHE A 111 -6.59 -5.39 14.07
CA PHE A 111 -6.34 -6.65 13.39
C PHE A 111 -7.22 -7.76 13.95
N LEU A 112 -8.08 -8.33 13.08
CA LEU A 112 -8.91 -9.49 13.38
C LEU A 112 -8.09 -10.78 13.38
N ALA A 113 -7.16 -10.89 12.45
CA ALA A 113 -6.27 -12.04 12.35
C ALA A 113 -4.91 -11.63 11.77
N GLU A 114 -3.92 -12.44 12.05
CA GLU A 114 -2.59 -12.29 11.45
C GLU A 114 -1.95 -13.64 11.17
N SER A 115 -1.02 -13.68 10.21
CA SER A 115 -0.18 -14.85 9.97
C SER A 115 1.15 -14.45 9.34
N LYS A 116 2.19 -15.26 9.60
CA LYS A 116 3.39 -15.23 8.77
C LYS A 116 3.10 -15.90 7.42
N MET A 117 3.91 -15.55 6.42
CA MET A 117 3.78 -16.12 5.08
C MET A 117 3.68 -17.65 5.08
N GLY A 118 2.63 -18.16 4.41
CA GLY A 118 2.38 -19.59 4.28
C GLY A 118 1.76 -20.27 5.49
N ALA A 119 1.48 -19.54 6.57
CA ALA A 119 0.71 -20.03 7.71
C ALA A 119 -0.77 -19.64 7.57
N GLU A 120 -1.64 -20.35 8.28
CA GLU A 120 -3.06 -20.00 8.36
C GLU A 120 -3.26 -18.74 9.20
N LEU A 121 -4.22 -17.91 8.79
CA LEU A 121 -4.67 -16.75 9.56
C LEU A 121 -5.31 -17.23 10.87
N GLN A 122 -4.87 -16.66 11.99
CA GLN A 122 -5.40 -16.97 13.30
C GLN A 122 -6.13 -15.77 13.86
N ASP A 123 -7.42 -15.98 14.20
CA ASP A 123 -8.27 -14.94 14.76
C ASP A 123 -7.79 -14.53 16.16
N LYS A 124 -7.77 -13.22 16.39
CA LYS A 124 -7.48 -12.63 17.70
C LYS A 124 -8.78 -12.60 18.51
N THR A 125 -8.83 -13.36 19.59
CA THR A 125 -10.03 -13.48 20.46
C THR A 125 -10.52 -12.11 20.91
N GLU A 126 -9.61 -11.24 21.33
CA GLU A 126 -9.94 -9.88 21.79
C GLU A 126 -10.64 -9.05 20.70
N THR A 127 -10.24 -9.20 19.44
CA THR A 127 -10.88 -8.46 18.33
C THR A 127 -12.23 -9.07 17.95
N VAL A 128 -12.37 -10.39 18.04
CA VAL A 128 -13.67 -11.07 17.84
C VAL A 128 -14.68 -10.61 18.89
N GLU A 129 -14.29 -10.56 20.16
CA GLU A 129 -15.12 -10.05 21.26
C GLU A 129 -15.51 -8.59 21.06
N LEU A 130 -14.56 -7.76 20.64
CA LEU A 130 -14.80 -6.35 20.34
C LEU A 130 -15.78 -6.14 19.17
N ILE A 131 -15.71 -6.97 18.12
CA ILE A 131 -16.69 -6.93 17.03
C ILE A 131 -18.11 -7.17 17.59
N GLN A 132 -18.27 -8.12 18.52
CA GLN A 132 -19.55 -8.38 19.16
C GLN A 132 -20.03 -7.18 20.00
N GLU A 133 -19.14 -6.57 20.78
CA GLU A 133 -19.44 -5.36 21.57
C GLU A 133 -19.87 -4.18 20.68
N LEU A 134 -19.21 -3.97 19.55
CA LEU A 134 -19.59 -2.96 18.56
C LEU A 134 -20.99 -3.24 17.99
N GLN A 135 -21.32 -4.51 17.74
CA GLN A 135 -22.64 -4.91 17.24
C GLN A 135 -23.72 -4.70 18.32
N GLU A 136 -23.45 -5.03 19.58
CA GLU A 136 -24.34 -4.76 20.71
C GLU A 136 -24.59 -3.26 20.93
N ALA A 137 -23.57 -2.41 20.66
CA ALA A 137 -23.69 -0.96 20.67
C ALA A 137 -24.43 -0.38 19.44
N GLY A 138 -24.88 -1.26 18.53
CA GLY A 138 -25.72 -0.93 17.38
C GLY A 138 -24.95 -0.62 16.09
N ALA A 139 -23.68 -0.98 15.98
CA ALA A 139 -22.98 -1.00 14.71
C ALA A 139 -23.30 -2.29 13.93
N VAL A 140 -23.37 -2.20 12.62
CA VAL A 140 -23.57 -3.35 11.73
C VAL A 140 -22.21 -3.71 11.13
N TRP A 141 -21.66 -4.84 11.51
CA TRP A 141 -20.43 -5.36 10.91
C TRP A 141 -20.72 -5.88 9.50
N VAL A 142 -19.90 -5.47 8.51
CA VAL A 142 -20.05 -5.92 7.12
C VAL A 142 -19.62 -7.37 6.94
N GLY A 143 -18.80 -7.89 7.85
CA GLY A 143 -18.25 -9.23 7.77
C GLY A 143 -16.98 -9.34 6.92
N ARG A 144 -16.49 -10.55 6.80
CA ARG A 144 -15.39 -10.88 5.92
C ARG A 144 -15.86 -10.89 4.46
N THR A 145 -15.23 -10.06 3.65
CA THR A 145 -15.54 -9.93 2.21
C THR A 145 -14.72 -10.91 1.38
N GLU A 146 -15.25 -11.29 0.22
CA GLU A 146 -14.59 -12.27 -0.67
C GLU A 146 -13.59 -11.60 -1.60
N SER A 147 -13.86 -10.40 -2.08
CA SER A 147 -12.99 -9.67 -3.01
C SER A 147 -12.44 -8.36 -2.44
N LEU A 148 -11.29 -7.95 -2.96
CA LEU A 148 -10.53 -6.77 -2.51
C LEU A 148 -11.31 -5.46 -2.67
N ASP A 149 -12.19 -5.37 -3.66
CA ASP A 149 -12.95 -4.17 -4.05
C ASP A 149 -14.32 -4.06 -3.34
N GLU A 150 -14.66 -4.99 -2.45
CA GLU A 150 -15.94 -4.94 -1.74
C GLU A 150 -15.97 -3.93 -0.60
N THR A 151 -14.82 -3.53 -0.08
CA THR A 151 -14.66 -2.53 0.98
C THR A 151 -13.90 -1.31 0.47
N ILE A 152 -14.02 -0.19 1.17
CA ILE A 152 -13.29 1.05 0.80
C ILE A 152 -11.79 0.87 1.04
N GLN A 153 -11.42 0.23 2.15
CA GLN A 153 -10.04 -0.14 2.45
C GLN A 153 -9.85 -1.65 2.34
N PRO A 154 -8.70 -2.12 1.89
CA PRO A 154 -8.39 -3.54 1.84
C PRO A 154 -8.56 -4.21 3.21
N ARG A 155 -9.23 -5.36 3.22
CA ARG A 155 -9.37 -6.19 4.42
C ARG A 155 -8.03 -6.85 4.80
N LEU A 156 -7.35 -7.41 3.82
CA LEU A 156 -6.05 -8.04 3.99
C LEU A 156 -4.94 -7.14 3.44
N GLN A 157 -3.90 -6.97 4.21
CA GLN A 157 -2.69 -6.25 3.81
C GLN A 157 -1.44 -7.09 4.07
N ALA A 158 -0.41 -6.82 3.30
CA ALA A 158 0.91 -7.37 3.51
C ALA A 158 1.81 -6.27 4.10
N ASN A 159 2.30 -6.48 5.31
CA ASN A 159 3.11 -5.51 6.04
C ASN A 159 4.46 -6.10 6.42
N ILE A 160 5.54 -5.33 6.25
CA ILE A 160 6.86 -5.71 6.71
C ILE A 160 7.11 -4.97 8.02
N HIS A 161 7.35 -5.69 9.10
CA HIS A 161 7.76 -5.13 10.38
C HIS A 161 9.28 -5.03 10.45
N LYS A 162 9.79 -3.98 11.09
CA LYS A 162 11.23 -3.67 11.13
C LYS A 162 12.05 -4.81 11.73
N GLU A 163 11.54 -5.43 12.80
CA GLU A 163 12.19 -6.56 13.46
C GLU A 163 12.32 -7.83 12.59
N ASP A 164 11.44 -7.97 11.60
CA ASP A 164 11.42 -9.08 10.64
C ASP A 164 12.13 -8.75 9.32
N PHE A 165 12.65 -7.52 9.17
CA PHE A 165 13.27 -7.06 7.93
C PHE A 165 14.76 -7.37 7.92
N SER A 166 15.12 -8.42 7.17
CA SER A 166 16.49 -8.77 6.86
C SER A 166 16.58 -9.47 5.51
N GLU A 167 17.64 -9.20 4.73
CA GLU A 167 17.86 -9.90 3.46
C GLU A 167 17.98 -11.41 3.66
N ASP A 168 18.52 -11.86 4.80
CA ASP A 168 18.71 -13.29 5.12
C ASP A 168 17.37 -14.01 5.37
N LEU A 169 16.32 -13.31 5.79
CA LEU A 169 14.97 -13.86 5.99
C LEU A 169 14.20 -14.01 4.67
N LEU A 170 14.67 -13.40 3.60
CA LEU A 170 14.05 -13.54 2.28
C LEU A 170 14.33 -14.91 1.67
N SER A 171 13.41 -15.36 0.82
CA SER A 171 13.60 -16.62 0.07
C SER A 171 14.87 -16.56 -0.80
N LYS A 172 15.45 -17.74 -1.07
CA LYS A 172 16.63 -17.84 -1.95
C LYS A 172 16.39 -17.18 -3.32
N SER A 173 15.17 -17.32 -3.87
CA SER A 173 14.80 -16.72 -5.16
C SER A 173 14.75 -15.20 -5.10
N THR A 174 14.21 -14.63 -4.01
CA THR A 174 14.15 -13.17 -3.81
C THR A 174 15.55 -12.58 -3.64
N ARG A 175 16.39 -13.20 -2.81
CA ARG A 175 17.79 -12.79 -2.66
C ARG A 175 18.56 -12.84 -3.99
N GLN A 176 18.32 -13.89 -4.78
CA GLN A 176 18.90 -13.99 -6.11
C GLN A 176 18.40 -12.88 -7.06
N ALA A 177 17.13 -12.50 -6.99
CA ALA A 177 16.57 -11.41 -7.78
C ALA A 177 17.21 -10.04 -7.39
N ILE A 178 17.35 -9.77 -6.09
CA ILE A 178 18.03 -8.57 -5.58
C ILE A 178 19.49 -8.53 -6.06
N ARG A 179 20.22 -9.63 -5.93
CA ARG A 179 21.61 -9.75 -6.40
C ARG A 179 21.69 -9.55 -7.92
N THR A 180 20.75 -10.11 -8.68
CA THR A 180 20.70 -9.95 -10.12
C THR A 180 20.51 -8.48 -10.50
N ALA A 181 19.60 -7.77 -9.84
CA ALA A 181 19.37 -6.34 -10.09
C ALA A 181 20.64 -5.52 -9.80
N ARG A 182 21.28 -5.74 -8.65
CA ARG A 182 22.53 -5.06 -8.28
C ARG A 182 23.65 -5.35 -9.29
N ASN A 183 23.85 -6.61 -9.66
CA ASN A 183 24.90 -7.02 -10.61
C ASN A 183 24.67 -6.49 -12.03
N LYS A 184 23.43 -6.21 -12.39
CA LYS A 184 23.09 -5.61 -13.70
C LYS A 184 23.18 -4.08 -13.71
N GLY A 185 23.65 -3.46 -12.62
CA GLY A 185 23.91 -2.03 -12.53
C GLY A 185 22.66 -1.18 -12.34
N ILE A 186 21.58 -1.75 -11.76
CA ILE A 186 20.41 -0.96 -11.37
C ILE A 186 20.80 0.03 -10.29
N GLN A 187 20.46 1.28 -10.51
CA GLN A 187 20.65 2.39 -9.58
C GLN A 187 19.33 2.70 -8.88
N ILE A 188 19.40 3.05 -7.59
CA ILE A 188 18.23 3.44 -6.78
C ILE A 188 18.40 4.92 -6.41
N GLN A 189 17.34 5.68 -6.59
CA GLN A 189 17.24 7.06 -6.16
C GLN A 189 16.05 7.25 -5.26
N PHE A 190 16.21 8.09 -4.24
CA PHE A 190 15.14 8.57 -3.36
C PHE A 190 15.02 10.07 -3.57
N GLY A 191 13.81 10.57 -3.79
CA GLY A 191 13.61 11.98 -4.03
C GLY A 191 12.12 12.36 -4.02
N GLY A 192 11.83 13.59 -4.41
CA GLY A 192 10.50 14.17 -4.41
C GLY A 192 9.99 14.50 -5.81
N ALA A 193 9.64 15.78 -5.99
CA ALA A 193 9.07 16.28 -7.25
C ALA A 193 9.99 16.13 -8.47
N GLU A 194 11.31 16.10 -8.28
CA GLU A 194 12.29 15.91 -9.34
C GLU A 194 12.23 14.53 -9.99
N LEU A 195 11.69 13.51 -9.28
CA LEU A 195 11.50 12.16 -9.81
C LEU A 195 10.06 11.92 -10.32
N LEU A 196 9.18 12.90 -10.19
CA LEU A 196 7.76 12.74 -10.46
C LEU A 196 7.43 12.46 -11.92
N ASP A 197 8.17 13.04 -12.87
CA ASP A 197 7.96 12.81 -14.29
C ASP A 197 8.20 11.35 -14.66
N ASP A 198 9.33 10.81 -14.24
CA ASP A 198 9.71 9.42 -14.48
C ASP A 198 8.75 8.45 -13.77
N PHE A 199 8.40 8.76 -12.52
CA PHE A 199 7.42 7.97 -11.76
C PHE A 199 6.06 7.95 -12.45
N SER A 200 5.55 9.12 -12.89
CA SER A 200 4.27 9.23 -13.58
C SER A 200 4.25 8.46 -14.90
N ALA A 201 5.36 8.49 -15.65
CA ALA A 201 5.51 7.69 -16.87
C ALA A 201 5.42 6.18 -16.60
N LEU A 202 6.05 5.68 -15.51
CA LEU A 202 5.94 4.29 -15.07
C LEU A 202 4.53 3.91 -14.64
N MET A 203 3.83 4.82 -13.97
CA MET A 203 2.43 4.64 -13.61
C MET A 203 1.54 4.51 -14.85
N LYS A 204 1.79 5.33 -15.87
CA LYS A 204 1.05 5.26 -17.16
C LYS A 204 1.29 3.94 -17.89
N LYS A 205 2.54 3.45 -17.92
CA LYS A 205 2.86 2.11 -18.47
C LYS A 205 2.12 1.01 -17.72
N THR A 206 2.05 1.11 -16.39
CA THR A 206 1.32 0.16 -15.53
C THR A 206 -0.19 0.21 -15.76
N GLU A 207 -0.77 1.40 -15.89
CA GLU A 207 -2.19 1.63 -16.23
C GLU A 207 -2.56 0.94 -17.54
N ASN A 208 -1.78 1.20 -18.60
CA ASN A 208 -2.00 0.63 -19.92
C ASN A 208 -1.91 -0.92 -19.89
N ARG A 209 -0.88 -1.45 -19.24
CA ARG A 209 -0.66 -2.90 -19.16
C ARG A 209 -1.79 -3.63 -18.41
N LYS A 210 -2.29 -3.02 -17.32
CA LYS A 210 -3.34 -3.63 -16.49
C LYS A 210 -4.75 -3.29 -16.94
N ASN A 211 -4.89 -2.40 -17.91
CA ASN A 211 -6.17 -1.84 -18.37
C ASN A 211 -7.03 -1.31 -17.21
N ILE A 212 -6.43 -0.50 -16.34
CA ILE A 212 -7.07 0.14 -15.18
C ILE A 212 -6.89 1.65 -15.26
N HIS A 213 -7.67 2.40 -14.50
CA HIS A 213 -7.47 3.83 -14.34
C HIS A 213 -6.72 4.13 -13.05
N LEU A 214 -5.55 4.76 -13.18
CA LEU A 214 -4.75 5.23 -12.07
C LEU A 214 -4.90 6.76 -11.92
N ARG A 215 -4.23 7.33 -10.93
CA ARG A 215 -4.25 8.77 -10.67
C ARG A 215 -3.37 9.53 -11.67
N SER A 216 -3.67 10.81 -11.85
CA SER A 216 -2.85 11.70 -12.68
C SER A 216 -1.57 12.13 -11.98
N LYS A 217 -0.60 12.68 -12.75
CA LYS A 217 0.61 13.30 -12.21
C LYS A 217 0.29 14.38 -11.18
N ASP A 218 -0.73 15.23 -11.44
CA ASP A 218 -1.15 16.30 -10.51
C ASP A 218 -1.58 15.75 -9.15
N TYR A 219 -2.22 14.60 -9.14
CA TYR A 219 -2.60 13.94 -7.90
C TYR A 219 -1.37 13.44 -7.12
N TYR A 220 -0.36 12.88 -7.79
CA TYR A 220 0.89 12.48 -7.15
C TYR A 220 1.66 13.70 -6.64
N GLN A 221 1.70 14.81 -7.41
CA GLN A 221 2.26 16.07 -6.95
C GLN A 221 1.54 16.56 -5.69
N LYS A 222 0.20 16.54 -5.68
CA LYS A 222 -0.58 16.93 -4.49
C LYS A 222 -0.23 16.10 -3.25
N LEU A 223 0.07 14.80 -3.41
CA LEU A 223 0.54 13.97 -2.29
C LEU A 223 1.89 14.44 -1.76
N LEU A 224 2.87 14.69 -2.65
CA LEU A 224 4.19 15.18 -2.27
C LEU A 224 4.10 16.56 -1.58
N ASP A 225 3.28 17.47 -2.11
CA ASP A 225 3.09 18.82 -1.55
C ASP A 225 2.38 18.79 -0.19
N THR A 226 1.49 17.81 0.02
CA THR A 226 0.73 17.68 1.28
C THR A 226 1.58 17.07 2.39
N TYR A 227 2.58 16.25 2.04
CA TYR A 227 3.50 15.59 2.97
C TYR A 227 4.97 15.90 2.64
N PRO A 228 5.42 17.16 2.67
CA PRO A 228 6.72 17.56 2.11
C PRO A 228 7.92 16.84 2.73
N ASP A 229 7.90 16.59 4.04
CA ASP A 229 8.99 15.90 4.76
C ASP A 229 8.71 14.42 5.01
N HIS A 230 7.50 13.98 4.68
CA HIS A 230 6.96 12.65 4.97
C HIS A 230 6.46 11.93 3.71
N SER A 231 7.00 12.30 2.57
CA SER A 231 6.76 11.61 1.30
C SER A 231 8.03 11.53 0.48
N TYR A 232 8.14 10.48 -0.30
CA TYR A 232 9.24 10.34 -1.27
C TYR A 232 8.85 9.36 -2.38
N ILE A 233 9.57 9.48 -3.50
CA ILE A 233 9.57 8.51 -4.58
C ILE A 233 10.87 7.70 -4.48
N THR A 234 10.75 6.38 -4.50
CA THR A 234 11.88 5.51 -4.80
C THR A 234 11.83 5.17 -6.27
N LEU A 235 12.91 5.42 -7.00
CA LEU A 235 13.02 5.16 -8.42
C LEU A 235 14.22 4.25 -8.70
N SER A 236 14.00 3.16 -9.43
CA SER A 236 15.09 2.37 -10.00
C SER A 236 15.29 2.70 -11.46
N SER A 237 16.54 2.84 -11.87
CA SER A 237 16.93 3.14 -13.25
C SER A 237 18.13 2.32 -13.68
N ILE A 238 18.40 2.30 -14.98
CA ILE A 238 19.59 1.66 -15.58
C ILE A 238 20.21 2.57 -16.62
N ASP A 239 21.54 2.71 -16.58
CA ASP A 239 22.33 3.29 -17.68
C ASP A 239 22.54 2.23 -18.75
N LEU A 240 21.91 2.42 -19.91
CA LEU A 240 21.92 1.44 -20.99
C LEU A 240 23.30 1.28 -21.62
N LYS A 241 24.08 2.38 -21.70
CA LYS A 241 25.41 2.33 -22.27
C LYS A 241 26.38 1.59 -21.35
N ALA A 242 26.41 1.93 -20.09
CA ALA A 242 27.24 1.24 -19.10
C ALA A 242 26.90 -0.27 -19.03
N ARG A 243 25.61 -0.60 -19.12
CA ARG A 243 25.17 -2.01 -19.17
C ARG A 243 25.60 -2.70 -20.47
N LEU A 244 25.50 -2.03 -21.61
CA LEU A 244 25.93 -2.56 -22.89
C LEU A 244 27.42 -2.87 -22.89
N ASP A 245 28.25 -1.93 -22.40
CA ASP A 245 29.70 -2.10 -22.30
C ASP A 245 30.05 -3.32 -21.43
N ASP A 246 29.38 -3.49 -20.30
CA ASP A 246 29.54 -4.65 -19.42
C ASP A 246 29.17 -5.99 -20.11
N LEU A 247 28.05 -6.01 -20.85
CA LEU A 247 27.62 -7.21 -21.59
C LEU A 247 28.60 -7.58 -22.71
N GLN A 248 29.14 -6.59 -23.43
CA GLN A 248 30.14 -6.80 -24.49
C GLN A 248 31.44 -7.38 -23.92
N ALA A 249 31.87 -6.87 -22.75
CA ALA A 249 33.01 -7.42 -22.04
C ALA A 249 32.77 -8.89 -21.58
N GLN A 250 31.58 -9.19 -21.07
CA GLN A 250 31.18 -10.54 -20.69
C GLN A 250 31.14 -11.49 -21.91
N LEU A 251 30.56 -11.05 -23.02
CA LEU A 251 30.52 -11.82 -24.26
C LEU A 251 31.94 -12.13 -24.79
N THR A 252 32.81 -11.12 -24.82
CA THR A 252 34.22 -11.28 -25.21
C THR A 252 34.93 -12.33 -24.36
N LYS A 253 34.70 -12.29 -23.03
CA LYS A 253 35.26 -13.28 -22.10
C LYS A 253 34.74 -14.68 -22.39
N THR A 254 33.44 -14.82 -22.62
CA THR A 254 32.77 -16.10 -22.89
C THR A 254 33.26 -16.71 -24.22
N LEU A 255 33.45 -15.88 -25.25
CA LEU A 255 34.04 -16.31 -26.55
C LEU A 255 35.47 -16.79 -26.36
N LYS A 256 36.34 -16.03 -25.68
CA LYS A 256 37.72 -16.44 -25.39
C LYS A 256 37.79 -17.74 -24.54
N GLU A 257 36.78 -18.03 -23.72
CA GLU A 257 36.69 -19.31 -23.04
C GLU A 257 36.36 -20.45 -24.00
N ALA A 258 35.48 -20.21 -24.99
CA ALA A 258 35.13 -21.19 -26.01
C ALA A 258 36.32 -21.58 -26.89
N GLU A 259 37.22 -20.63 -27.20
CA GLU A 259 38.42 -20.89 -27.96
C GLU A 259 39.39 -21.90 -27.30
N LYS A 260 39.28 -22.08 -25.99
CA LYS A 260 40.08 -23.03 -25.19
C LYS A 260 39.48 -24.43 -25.15
N PHE A 261 38.30 -24.64 -25.72
CA PHE A 261 37.65 -25.94 -25.72
C PHE A 261 38.38 -26.91 -26.67
N THR A 262 38.47 -28.16 -26.25
CA THR A 262 39.10 -29.24 -27.00
C THR A 262 38.16 -30.44 -27.04
N GLU A 263 38.52 -31.47 -27.77
CA GLU A 263 37.75 -32.73 -27.80
C GLU A 263 37.54 -33.37 -26.41
N LYS A 264 38.42 -33.00 -25.42
CA LYS A 264 38.27 -33.45 -24.02
C LYS A 264 37.36 -32.61 -23.18
N THR A 265 36.82 -31.50 -23.72
CA THR A 265 35.92 -30.63 -22.98
C THR A 265 34.56 -31.30 -22.82
N LYS A 266 34.02 -31.27 -21.60
CA LYS A 266 32.72 -31.89 -21.29
C LYS A 266 31.62 -31.23 -22.14
N PRO A 267 30.76 -32.02 -22.81
CA PRO A 267 29.68 -31.46 -23.67
C PRO A 267 28.80 -30.41 -22.98
N GLY A 268 28.41 -30.64 -21.71
CA GLY A 268 27.62 -29.68 -20.94
C GLY A 268 28.32 -28.34 -20.69
N LYS A 269 29.67 -28.29 -20.66
CA LYS A 269 30.41 -27.02 -20.56
C LYS A 269 30.32 -26.23 -21.86
N ILE A 270 30.39 -26.93 -22.98
CA ILE A 270 30.25 -26.33 -24.33
C ILE A 270 28.83 -25.78 -24.48
N GLU A 271 27.84 -26.57 -24.16
CA GLU A 271 26.43 -26.19 -24.25
C GLU A 271 26.12 -24.97 -23.36
N ASN A 272 26.54 -24.98 -22.11
CA ASN A 272 26.36 -23.85 -21.18
C ASN A 272 27.04 -22.56 -21.71
N ASN A 273 28.21 -22.67 -22.28
CA ASN A 273 28.90 -21.52 -22.89
C ASN A 273 28.13 -20.98 -24.10
N GLN A 274 27.63 -21.85 -24.97
CA GLN A 274 26.82 -21.45 -26.12
C GLN A 274 25.50 -20.78 -25.70
N GLN A 275 24.83 -21.31 -24.68
CA GLN A 275 23.62 -20.73 -24.13
C GLN A 275 23.89 -19.34 -23.54
N GLU A 276 25.02 -19.18 -22.83
CA GLU A 276 25.43 -17.90 -22.28
C GLU A 276 25.78 -16.89 -23.37
N GLN A 277 26.48 -17.28 -24.44
CA GLN A 277 26.73 -16.41 -25.59
C GLN A 277 25.41 -15.91 -26.21
N LYS A 278 24.47 -16.81 -26.43
CA LYS A 278 23.15 -16.46 -26.99
C LYS A 278 22.40 -15.49 -26.09
N ARG A 279 22.36 -15.75 -24.79
CA ARG A 279 21.70 -14.88 -23.79
C ARG A 279 22.33 -13.48 -23.77
N LEU A 280 23.65 -13.39 -23.79
CA LEU A 280 24.37 -12.11 -23.82
C LEU A 280 24.09 -11.34 -25.10
N GLN A 281 24.11 -12.01 -26.26
CA GLN A 281 23.85 -11.39 -27.54
C GLN A 281 22.40 -10.85 -27.62
N GLU A 282 21.42 -11.61 -27.19
CA GLU A 282 20.02 -11.18 -27.15
C GLU A 282 19.83 -9.93 -26.25
N GLU A 283 20.54 -9.85 -25.11
CA GLU A 283 20.48 -8.67 -24.23
C GLU A 283 21.21 -7.47 -24.85
N ILE A 284 22.34 -7.69 -25.53
CA ILE A 284 23.08 -6.66 -26.30
C ILE A 284 22.19 -6.08 -27.39
N ASP A 285 21.57 -6.91 -28.22
CA ASP A 285 20.71 -6.49 -29.33
C ASP A 285 19.53 -5.66 -28.81
N PHE A 286 18.91 -6.09 -27.71
CA PHE A 286 17.83 -5.33 -27.04
C PHE A 286 18.30 -3.95 -26.60
N LEU A 287 19.47 -3.84 -25.95
CA LEU A 287 19.96 -2.54 -25.49
C LEU A 287 20.39 -1.63 -26.64
N GLN A 288 20.99 -2.20 -27.68
CA GLN A 288 21.37 -1.44 -28.88
C GLN A 288 20.14 -0.84 -29.58
N ASP A 289 19.05 -1.61 -29.70
CA ASP A 289 17.78 -1.11 -30.21
C ASP A 289 17.26 0.07 -29.38
N LYS A 290 17.22 -0.05 -28.04
CA LYS A 290 16.78 1.05 -27.16
C LYS A 290 17.67 2.29 -27.24
N ILE A 291 18.98 2.11 -27.31
CA ILE A 291 19.94 3.21 -27.47
C ILE A 291 19.76 3.88 -28.84
N SER A 292 19.53 3.13 -29.89
CA SER A 292 19.27 3.68 -31.25
C SER A 292 18.00 4.55 -31.31
N GLN A 293 17.03 4.26 -30.42
CA GLN A 293 15.81 5.06 -30.23
C GLN A 293 16.04 6.30 -29.32
N GLY A 294 17.27 6.56 -28.90
CA GLY A 294 17.65 7.71 -28.09
C GLY A 294 17.61 7.52 -26.58
N ALA A 295 17.32 6.30 -26.10
CA ALA A 295 17.32 6.01 -24.67
C ALA A 295 18.76 5.97 -24.12
N THR A 296 18.97 6.59 -22.95
CA THR A 296 20.27 6.63 -22.25
C THR A 296 20.16 6.04 -20.85
N VAL A 297 19.55 6.76 -19.93
CA VAL A 297 19.16 6.27 -18.61
C VAL A 297 17.67 6.05 -18.61
N VAL A 298 17.23 4.85 -18.24
CA VAL A 298 15.82 4.45 -18.31
C VAL A 298 15.28 4.16 -16.91
N PRO A 299 14.19 4.85 -16.49
CA PRO A 299 13.45 4.49 -15.29
C PRO A 299 12.76 3.13 -15.47
N LEU A 300 12.91 2.24 -14.50
CA LEU A 300 12.44 0.86 -14.59
C LEU A 300 11.27 0.54 -13.69
N SER A 301 11.32 1.02 -12.45
CA SER A 301 10.27 0.83 -11.44
C SER A 301 10.33 1.95 -10.43
N GLY A 302 9.18 2.30 -9.87
CA GLY A 302 9.09 3.31 -8.81
C GLY A 302 7.97 3.02 -7.84
N THR A 303 8.14 3.51 -6.61
CA THR A 303 7.11 3.57 -5.58
C THR A 303 6.96 5.01 -5.08
N LEU A 304 5.73 5.42 -4.76
CA LEU A 304 5.45 6.65 -4.03
C LEU A 304 5.02 6.28 -2.63
N VAL A 305 5.73 6.82 -1.64
CA VAL A 305 5.60 6.49 -0.22
C VAL A 305 5.10 7.71 0.54
N LEU A 306 4.22 7.47 1.51
CA LEU A 306 3.84 8.43 2.54
C LEU A 306 4.16 7.86 3.92
N GLU A 307 4.68 8.71 4.82
CA GLU A 307 5.01 8.37 6.19
C GLU A 307 4.11 9.12 7.17
N TYR A 308 3.68 8.46 8.23
CA TYR A 308 2.88 9.07 9.29
C TYR A 308 3.11 8.37 10.62
N GLY A 309 3.56 9.13 11.63
CA GLY A 309 3.98 8.55 12.90
C GLY A 309 5.13 7.55 12.70
N LYS A 310 4.90 6.29 13.03
CA LYS A 310 5.87 5.20 12.88
C LYS A 310 5.60 4.28 11.70
N THR A 311 4.69 4.69 10.81
CA THR A 311 4.29 3.89 9.66
C THR A 311 4.81 4.49 8.36
N SER A 312 5.08 3.62 7.40
CA SER A 312 5.42 3.97 6.02
C SER A 312 4.53 3.19 5.09
N GLU A 313 3.96 3.84 4.07
CA GLU A 313 2.96 3.23 3.19
C GLU A 313 3.32 3.39 1.72
N ASN A 314 3.44 2.28 1.00
CA ASN A 314 3.54 2.28 -0.46
C ASN A 314 2.16 2.56 -1.06
N ILE A 315 1.87 3.83 -1.33
CA ILE A 315 0.56 4.25 -1.85
C ILE A 315 0.40 3.90 -3.33
N TYR A 316 1.47 4.05 -4.11
CA TYR A 316 1.49 3.74 -5.55
C TYR A 316 2.80 3.09 -5.95
N ALA A 317 2.73 2.19 -6.93
CA ALA A 317 3.90 1.56 -7.52
C ALA A 317 3.66 1.27 -9.01
N GLY A 318 4.68 1.52 -9.81
CA GLY A 318 4.68 1.28 -11.25
C GLY A 318 5.98 0.67 -11.74
N MET A 319 5.93 -0.01 -12.88
CA MET A 319 7.12 -0.57 -13.51
C MET A 319 6.99 -0.63 -15.03
N ASP A 320 8.13 -0.65 -15.70
CA ASP A 320 8.25 -0.97 -17.11
C ASP A 320 8.46 -2.48 -17.29
N GLU A 321 7.48 -3.16 -17.89
CA GLU A 321 7.50 -4.61 -18.09
C GLU A 321 8.58 -5.05 -19.10
N GLU A 322 8.99 -4.20 -20.05
CA GLU A 322 10.03 -4.53 -21.02
C GLU A 322 11.37 -4.88 -20.35
N TYR A 323 11.60 -4.28 -19.16
CA TYR A 323 12.82 -4.48 -18.37
C TYR A 323 12.67 -5.48 -17.24
N ARG A 324 11.60 -6.29 -17.22
CA ARG A 324 11.33 -7.27 -16.15
C ARG A 324 12.51 -8.20 -15.86
N ARG A 325 13.33 -8.56 -16.89
CA ARG A 325 14.52 -9.39 -16.73
C ARG A 325 15.58 -8.82 -15.79
N TYR A 326 15.51 -7.53 -15.47
CA TYR A 326 16.40 -6.84 -14.55
C TYR A 326 15.94 -6.90 -13.10
N GLN A 327 14.75 -7.47 -12.84
CA GLN A 327 14.12 -7.57 -11.51
C GLN A 327 13.87 -6.20 -10.82
N PRO A 328 13.49 -5.13 -11.57
CA PRO A 328 13.45 -3.79 -11.01
C PRO A 328 12.44 -3.64 -9.89
N ALA A 329 11.25 -4.24 -9.99
CA ALA A 329 10.24 -4.14 -8.94
C ALA A 329 10.72 -4.74 -7.62
N ILE A 330 11.45 -5.86 -7.66
CA ILE A 330 11.94 -6.52 -6.44
C ILE A 330 12.94 -5.63 -5.71
N ILE A 331 13.94 -5.10 -6.43
CA ILE A 331 14.95 -4.25 -5.79
C ILE A 331 14.35 -2.92 -5.33
N THR A 332 13.44 -2.30 -6.10
CA THR A 332 12.79 -1.05 -5.72
C THR A 332 12.01 -1.20 -4.41
N TRP A 333 11.16 -2.23 -4.30
CA TRP A 333 10.36 -2.45 -3.10
C TRP A 333 11.22 -2.82 -1.89
N TYR A 334 12.28 -3.61 -2.09
CA TYR A 334 13.23 -3.93 -1.03
C TYR A 334 13.94 -2.68 -0.51
N GLU A 335 14.49 -1.86 -1.41
CA GLU A 335 15.20 -0.63 -1.01
C GLU A 335 14.24 0.42 -0.44
N THR A 336 12.98 0.46 -0.90
CA THR A 336 11.92 1.30 -0.30
C THR A 336 11.69 0.93 1.17
N ALA A 337 11.50 -0.35 1.47
CA ALA A 337 11.29 -0.80 2.85
C ALA A 337 12.52 -0.52 3.72
N LYS A 338 13.72 -0.80 3.20
CA LYS A 338 14.98 -0.50 3.88
C LYS A 338 15.08 0.99 4.23
N HIS A 339 14.82 1.86 3.25
CA HIS A 339 14.87 3.30 3.45
C HIS A 339 13.84 3.79 4.48
N ALA A 340 12.62 3.26 4.46
CA ALA A 340 11.59 3.57 5.45
C ALA A 340 12.08 3.25 6.88
N PHE A 341 12.72 2.09 7.10
CA PHE A 341 13.24 1.71 8.40
C PHE A 341 14.45 2.54 8.83
N GLU A 342 15.31 2.96 7.90
CA GLU A 342 16.41 3.89 8.14
C GLU A 342 15.89 5.28 8.53
N ARG A 343 14.73 5.71 8.01
CA ARG A 343 14.05 6.95 8.37
C ARG A 343 13.26 6.87 9.68
N GLY A 344 13.14 5.69 10.28
CA GLY A 344 12.55 5.51 11.62
C GLY A 344 11.15 4.92 11.64
N ALA A 345 10.65 4.40 10.52
CA ALA A 345 9.42 3.60 10.51
C ALA A 345 9.61 2.29 11.29
N ASP A 346 8.55 1.85 11.96
CA ASP A 346 8.50 0.55 12.63
C ASP A 346 7.89 -0.53 11.72
N TRP A 347 7.08 -0.13 10.75
CA TRP A 347 6.54 -1.02 9.73
C TRP A 347 6.28 -0.32 8.39
N GLN A 348 6.36 -1.13 7.33
CA GLN A 348 6.12 -0.73 5.95
C GLN A 348 4.89 -1.44 5.41
N ASN A 349 3.83 -0.68 5.11
CA ASN A 349 2.64 -1.20 4.47
C ASN A 349 2.87 -1.34 2.96
N MET A 350 2.75 -2.55 2.46
CA MET A 350 2.82 -2.81 1.02
C MET A 350 1.45 -2.77 0.33
N GLY A 351 0.39 -2.45 1.08
CA GLY A 351 -0.98 -2.35 0.59
C GLY A 351 -1.73 -3.68 0.50
N GLY A 352 -2.95 -3.63 -0.01
CA GLY A 352 -3.88 -4.74 -0.07
C GLY A 352 -3.42 -5.92 -0.90
N ILE A 353 -3.89 -7.10 -0.52
CA ILE A 353 -3.72 -8.37 -1.24
C ILE A 353 -5.08 -9.00 -1.48
N GLU A 354 -5.14 -9.96 -2.38
CA GLU A 354 -6.36 -10.72 -2.66
C GLU A 354 -6.85 -11.46 -1.40
N ASN A 355 -8.17 -11.40 -1.15
CA ASN A 355 -8.78 -11.92 0.09
C ASN A 355 -8.74 -13.46 0.20
N ASP A 356 -8.51 -14.16 -0.91
CA ASP A 356 -8.34 -15.61 -0.97
C ASP A 356 -6.86 -16.04 -0.84
N LEU A 357 -5.95 -15.10 -0.60
CA LEU A 357 -4.50 -15.31 -0.54
C LEU A 357 -3.93 -15.97 -1.81
N LYS A 358 -4.53 -15.66 -2.95
CA LYS A 358 -4.12 -16.11 -4.28
C LYS A 358 -4.02 -14.92 -5.22
N GLY A 359 -3.35 -15.10 -6.34
CA GLY A 359 -3.25 -14.04 -7.33
C GLY A 359 -1.94 -13.28 -7.31
N GLY A 360 -1.91 -12.19 -8.08
CA GLY A 360 -0.67 -11.49 -8.41
C GLY A 360 -0.13 -10.60 -7.32
N LEU A 361 -1.01 -9.94 -6.56
CA LEU A 361 -0.59 -9.06 -5.46
C LEU A 361 0.00 -9.88 -4.32
N TYR A 362 -0.70 -10.92 -3.89
CA TYR A 362 -0.21 -11.84 -2.87
C TYR A 362 1.11 -12.49 -3.30
N SER A 363 1.16 -13.07 -4.50
CA SER A 363 2.37 -13.73 -5.03
C SER A 363 3.58 -12.79 -5.15
N PHE A 364 3.37 -11.51 -5.46
CA PHE A 364 4.45 -10.53 -5.52
C PHE A 364 4.91 -10.13 -4.12
N LYS A 365 3.98 -9.73 -3.25
CA LYS A 365 4.30 -9.19 -1.92
C LYS A 365 4.86 -10.25 -0.98
N SER A 366 4.44 -11.50 -1.14
CA SER A 366 4.98 -12.63 -0.38
C SER A 366 6.49 -12.83 -0.53
N LYS A 367 7.10 -12.30 -1.59
CA LYS A 367 8.56 -12.37 -1.79
C LYS A 367 9.36 -11.61 -0.74
N PHE A 368 8.73 -10.66 -0.05
CA PHE A 368 9.37 -9.82 0.97
C PHE A 368 9.18 -10.34 2.40
N ASN A 369 8.67 -11.56 2.57
CA ASN A 369 8.41 -12.20 3.87
C ASN A 369 7.54 -11.33 4.81
N PRO A 370 6.41 -10.77 4.33
CA PRO A 370 5.57 -9.92 5.15
C PRO A 370 4.80 -10.72 6.19
N THR A 371 4.31 -10.02 7.20
CA THR A 371 3.15 -10.46 7.98
C THR A 371 1.88 -10.12 7.18
N ILE A 372 0.98 -11.09 7.07
CA ILE A 372 -0.34 -10.88 6.51
C ILE A 372 -1.26 -10.50 7.65
N GLU A 373 -1.86 -9.33 7.55
CA GLU A 373 -2.72 -8.75 8.58
C GLU A 373 -4.12 -8.54 8.03
N GLU A 374 -5.10 -9.13 8.71
CA GLU A 374 -6.52 -8.97 8.43
C GLU A 374 -7.11 -7.94 9.38
N PHE A 375 -7.63 -6.86 8.84
CA PHE A 375 -8.37 -5.87 9.64
C PHE A 375 -9.75 -6.39 10.04
N ALA A 376 -10.29 -5.87 11.13
CA ALA A 376 -11.67 -6.11 11.56
C ALA A 376 -12.69 -5.76 10.46
N GLY A 377 -12.31 -4.87 9.53
CA GLY A 377 -13.11 -4.49 8.39
C GLY A 377 -14.10 -3.38 8.69
N GLU A 378 -15.12 -3.27 7.85
CA GLU A 378 -16.05 -2.15 7.87
C GLU A 378 -17.23 -2.38 8.82
N PHE A 379 -17.60 -1.30 9.51
CA PHE A 379 -18.82 -1.19 10.30
C PHE A 379 -19.68 -0.04 9.78
N ASN A 380 -20.99 -0.22 9.82
CA ASN A 380 -21.96 0.85 9.59
C ASN A 380 -22.72 1.12 10.88
N LEU A 381 -22.70 2.36 11.36
CA LEU A 381 -23.48 2.81 12.50
C LEU A 381 -24.71 3.57 12.00
N PRO A 382 -25.90 2.96 11.97
CA PRO A 382 -27.13 3.60 11.48
C PRO A 382 -27.49 4.81 12.35
N THR A 383 -27.84 5.90 11.68
CA THR A 383 -28.26 7.17 12.34
C THR A 383 -29.62 7.67 11.91
N ASN A 384 -30.16 7.06 10.85
CA ASN A 384 -31.46 7.38 10.25
C ASN A 384 -32.18 6.09 9.85
N PRO A 385 -33.51 5.94 10.09
CA PRO A 385 -34.27 4.76 9.67
C PRO A 385 -34.16 4.42 8.17
N LEU A 386 -33.91 5.42 7.32
CA LEU A 386 -33.71 5.26 5.87
C LEU A 386 -32.45 4.45 5.54
N TYR A 387 -31.52 4.23 6.50
CA TYR A 387 -30.34 3.39 6.29
C TYR A 387 -30.72 1.99 5.79
N HIS A 388 -31.71 1.35 6.40
CA HIS A 388 -32.10 -0.01 6.02
C HIS A 388 -32.64 -0.10 4.60
N LEU A 389 -33.40 0.91 4.17
CA LEU A 389 -33.91 1.01 2.79
C LEU A 389 -32.76 1.27 1.79
N SER A 390 -31.84 2.17 2.12
CA SER A 390 -30.68 2.49 1.27
C SER A 390 -29.74 1.30 1.14
N ASN A 391 -29.52 0.55 2.20
CA ASN A 391 -28.67 -0.64 2.20
C ASN A 391 -29.31 -1.78 1.38
N LEU A 392 -30.62 -1.97 1.47
CA LEU A 392 -31.35 -2.92 0.63
C LEU A 392 -31.22 -2.55 -0.86
N ALA A 393 -31.44 -1.28 -1.22
CA ALA A 393 -31.30 -0.79 -2.59
C ALA A 393 -29.86 -0.97 -3.13
N TYR A 394 -28.85 -0.71 -2.29
CA TYR A 394 -27.45 -0.92 -2.64
C TYR A 394 -27.15 -2.40 -2.91
N THR A 395 -27.59 -3.28 -2.03
CA THR A 395 -27.40 -4.73 -2.16
C THR A 395 -28.07 -5.30 -3.42
N LEU A 396 -29.30 -4.84 -3.72
CA LEU A 396 -29.99 -5.22 -4.95
C LEU A 396 -29.24 -4.74 -6.20
N ARG A 397 -28.76 -3.49 -6.19
CA ARG A 397 -27.96 -2.94 -7.30
C ARG A 397 -26.66 -3.68 -7.52
N LYS A 398 -25.95 -4.08 -6.43
CA LYS A 398 -24.73 -4.89 -6.50
C LYS A 398 -25.02 -6.24 -7.13
N LYS A 399 -26.07 -6.95 -6.69
CA LYS A 399 -26.50 -8.23 -7.27
C LYS A 399 -26.88 -8.16 -8.75
N LEU A 400 -27.44 -7.03 -9.19
CA LEU A 400 -27.77 -6.81 -10.59
C LEU A 400 -26.51 -6.57 -11.45
N ARG A 401 -25.51 -5.87 -10.91
CA ARG A 401 -24.25 -5.61 -11.62
C ARG A 401 -23.32 -6.85 -11.69
N SER A 402 -23.37 -7.74 -10.71
CA SER A 402 -22.56 -8.97 -10.70
C SER A 402 -23.10 -10.05 -11.66
N LYS A 403 -24.26 -9.82 -12.28
CA LYS A 403 -24.87 -10.74 -13.28
C LYS A 403 -24.63 -10.31 -14.73
N HIS A 404 -23.92 -9.21 -14.93
CA HIS A 404 -23.47 -8.70 -16.24
C HIS A 404 -21.92 -8.58 -16.23
#